data_2a1f52358bb4817f278ab6896f266424
#
_entry.id   2a1f52358bb4817f278ab6896f266424
#
_cell.length_a   1.000
_cell.length_b   1.000
_cell.length_c   1.000
_cell.angle_alpha   90.00
_cell.angle_beta   90.00
_cell.angle_gamma   90.00
#
_symmetry.space_group_name_H-M   'P 1'
#
loop_
_entity.id
_entity.type
_entity.pdbx_description
1 polymer ?
#
loop_
_entity_poly.entity_id
_entity_poly.type
_entity_poly.pdbx_seq_one_letter_code
_entity_poly.pdbx_strand_id
1 'polypeptide(L)'
;TASRAKYWSEYWGDDYGNRMDRFFIGVAYLDGIPDEATGVRTSNPSLIISRGIYHNWQVWALDLKGNKLETRWKFDTAEHSSKWLSMCSHSFRVADLDDDGKDEILYGSAAIDDDGSELWCTGNGHGDCLCVGKFIKDRSGLQIVASFEEPGNYNGQGHGYGCQVIDARDGGLITGHGAGSTTDVGRCIVADIDPDSPNFEYWSSLQEGVFSCSGSGLVSSTYPTGIGGGVLYNVAIYWSGQPTREMLDRACVVSYKENPDVNKTNKTRLVYFGTYGSNDGNHSTKYNPCYYGDFLGDYREEVIMGSSDMKSIYIFSTNHPTEFRLPHLMTDHNYDMSQAMQNMG
;
A
#
# COMPACT_ATOMS: atom_id res chain seq x y z
N THR A 1 7.69 9.73 36.72
CA THR A 1 6.40 9.05 36.87
C THR A 1 5.25 9.97 36.49
N ALA A 2 4.68 10.86 37.34
CA ALA A 2 3.58 11.75 36.91
C ALA A 2 4.02 12.76 35.82
N SER A 3 5.24 13.30 35.88
CA SER A 3 5.79 14.17 34.82
C SER A 3 5.98 13.46 33.49
N ARG A 4 6.28 12.14 33.50
CA ARG A 4 6.44 11.33 32.29
C ARG A 4 5.11 11.02 31.64
N ALA A 5 4.09 10.66 32.43
CA ALA A 5 2.71 10.44 31.95
C ALA A 5 2.12 11.74 31.34
N LYS A 6 2.35 12.90 32.00
CA LYS A 6 1.92 14.19 31.48
C LYS A 6 2.60 14.51 30.14
N TYR A 7 3.93 14.32 30.03
CA TYR A 7 4.65 14.50 28.77
C TYR A 7 4.10 13.58 27.66
N TRP A 8 3.81 12.31 27.97
CA TRP A 8 3.26 11.39 26.98
C TRP A 8 1.89 11.81 26.49
N SER A 9 1.00 12.19 27.41
CA SER A 9 -0.33 12.69 27.06
C SER A 9 -0.29 13.96 26.22
N GLU A 10 0.57 14.93 26.59
CA GLU A 10 0.70 16.18 25.86
C GLU A 10 1.35 16.03 24.49
N TYR A 11 2.38 15.18 24.38
CA TYR A 11 3.13 15.01 23.14
C TYR A 11 2.50 13.94 22.21
N TRP A 12 2.15 12.75 22.75
CA TRP A 12 1.64 11.64 21.94
C TRP A 12 0.12 11.55 21.91
N GLY A 13 -0.57 12.32 22.75
CA GLY A 13 -2.03 12.36 22.83
C GLY A 13 -2.66 11.22 23.63
N ASP A 14 -1.86 10.36 24.28
CA ASP A 14 -2.29 9.40 25.30
C ASP A 14 -1.17 9.12 26.32
N ASP A 15 -1.54 8.54 27.47
CA ASP A 15 -0.63 8.18 28.55
C ASP A 15 -0.40 6.66 28.74
N TYR A 16 -1.02 5.84 27.90
CA TYR A 16 -0.96 4.37 27.96
C TYR A 16 -0.17 3.72 26.81
N GLY A 17 0.39 4.50 25.89
CA GLY A 17 1.35 4.05 24.89
C GLY A 17 0.75 3.60 23.57
N ASN A 18 -0.56 3.55 23.37
CA ASN A 18 -1.17 3.09 22.13
C ASN A 18 -0.76 3.95 20.92
N ARG A 19 -0.66 5.28 21.12
CA ARG A 19 -0.25 6.21 20.06
C ARG A 19 1.26 6.26 19.93
N MET A 20 1.99 6.25 21.04
CA MET A 20 3.45 6.33 21.09
C MET A 20 4.15 5.08 20.57
N ASP A 21 3.64 3.89 20.89
CA ASP A 21 4.31 2.60 20.67
C ASP A 21 3.88 1.94 19.35
N ARG A 22 3.72 2.76 18.32
CA ARG A 22 3.54 2.35 16.92
C ARG A 22 4.83 2.62 16.16
N PHE A 23 5.44 1.55 15.67
CA PHE A 23 6.72 1.60 14.97
C PHE A 23 6.60 0.91 13.63
N PHE A 24 7.13 1.55 12.60
CA PHE A 24 7.27 0.95 11.29
C PHE A 24 8.72 1.10 10.84
N ILE A 25 9.19 0.17 10.03
CA ILE A 25 10.56 0.13 9.54
C ILE A 25 10.58 -0.20 8.05
N GLY A 26 11.39 0.50 7.29
CA GLY A 26 11.58 0.29 5.86
C GLY A 26 12.92 0.83 5.40
N VAL A 27 13.09 0.93 4.09
CA VAL A 27 14.29 1.48 3.46
C VAL A 27 13.89 2.46 2.37
N ALA A 28 14.77 3.43 2.06
CA ALA A 28 14.58 4.42 1.00
C ALA A 28 15.91 4.79 0.36
N TYR A 29 15.93 5.03 -0.95
CA TYR A 29 17.10 5.46 -1.70
C TYR A 29 17.14 7.00 -1.78
N LEU A 30 17.49 7.65 -0.67
CA LEU A 30 17.48 9.10 -0.50
C LEU A 30 18.62 9.85 -1.24
N ASP A 31 19.57 9.13 -1.83
CA ASP A 31 20.67 9.68 -2.66
C ASP A 31 20.55 9.29 -4.14
N GLY A 32 19.47 8.63 -4.52
CA GLY A 32 19.17 8.21 -5.88
C GLY A 32 18.69 6.76 -5.97
N ILE A 33 17.57 6.56 -6.67
CA ILE A 33 17.00 5.24 -6.95
C ILE A 33 17.90 4.46 -7.91
N PRO A 34 17.81 3.12 -7.95
CA PRO A 34 18.48 2.32 -8.97
C PRO A 34 18.05 2.73 -10.38
N ASP A 35 18.98 2.70 -11.31
CA ASP A 35 18.66 2.92 -12.73
C ASP A 35 17.77 1.78 -13.25
N GLU A 36 16.56 2.08 -13.63
CA GLU A 36 15.54 1.08 -14.02
C GLU A 36 15.94 0.28 -15.27
N ALA A 37 16.70 0.87 -16.19
CA ALA A 37 17.11 0.20 -17.42
C ALA A 37 18.23 -0.81 -17.20
N THR A 38 19.11 -0.55 -16.24
CA THR A 38 20.31 -1.37 -15.99
C THR A 38 20.28 -2.10 -14.65
N GLY A 39 19.41 -1.70 -13.71
CA GLY A 39 19.39 -2.17 -12.33
C GLY A 39 20.61 -1.74 -11.51
N VAL A 40 21.43 -0.83 -12.04
CA VAL A 40 22.65 -0.38 -11.36
C VAL A 40 22.28 0.52 -10.19
N ARG A 41 22.69 0.11 -8.99
CA ARG A 41 22.55 0.90 -7.76
C ARG A 41 23.73 1.86 -7.65
N THR A 42 23.42 3.15 -7.61
CA THR A 42 24.43 4.22 -7.47
C THR A 42 24.56 4.71 -6.03
N SER A 43 23.56 4.40 -5.19
CA SER A 43 23.51 4.74 -3.77
C SER A 43 23.21 3.52 -2.89
N ASN A 44 23.41 3.65 -1.59
CA ASN A 44 22.93 2.70 -0.60
C ASN A 44 21.62 3.20 -0.02
N PRO A 45 20.64 2.32 0.29
CA PRO A 45 19.43 2.76 0.93
C PRO A 45 19.70 3.22 2.37
N SER A 46 18.98 4.24 2.81
CA SER A 46 18.85 4.62 4.21
C SER A 46 17.81 3.77 4.92
N LEU A 47 18.01 3.49 6.19
CA LEU A 47 17.01 2.87 7.05
C LEU A 47 16.00 3.94 7.48
N ILE A 48 14.73 3.70 7.24
CA ILE A 48 13.61 4.58 7.64
C ILE A 48 12.88 3.96 8.82
N ILE A 49 12.75 4.71 9.90
CA ILE A 49 12.02 4.29 11.10
C ILE A 49 10.97 5.34 11.41
N SER A 50 9.74 4.94 11.59
CA SER A 50 8.69 5.83 12.11
C SER A 50 8.28 5.45 13.52
N ARG A 51 7.74 6.44 14.26
CA ARG A 51 7.16 6.26 15.58
C ARG A 51 5.97 7.18 15.76
N GLY A 52 4.93 6.66 16.39
CA GLY A 52 3.72 7.44 16.73
C GLY A 52 2.63 7.33 15.68
N ILE A 53 1.37 7.55 16.12
CA ILE A 53 0.16 7.51 15.28
C ILE A 53 -0.94 8.37 15.91
N TYR A 54 -1.90 8.81 15.09
CA TYR A 54 -3.13 9.55 15.46
C TYR A 54 -2.92 10.96 16.03
N HIS A 55 -1.74 11.35 16.45
CA HIS A 55 -1.40 12.68 16.95
C HIS A 55 -0.02 13.09 16.45
N ASN A 56 0.97 13.26 17.32
CA ASN A 56 2.34 13.43 16.89
C ASN A 56 2.90 12.11 16.33
N TRP A 57 3.72 12.24 15.33
CA TRP A 57 4.49 11.16 14.72
C TRP A 57 5.87 11.68 14.30
N GLN A 58 6.81 10.76 14.19
CA GLN A 58 8.17 11.02 13.82
C GLN A 58 8.63 10.05 12.75
N VAL A 59 9.52 10.51 11.87
CA VAL A 59 10.26 9.69 10.92
C VAL A 59 11.73 10.01 11.04
N TRP A 60 12.57 8.98 11.08
CA TRP A 60 14.01 9.09 11.14
C TRP A 60 14.61 8.36 9.95
N ALA A 61 15.54 9.00 9.25
CA ALA A 61 16.43 8.38 8.28
C ALA A 61 17.81 8.16 8.89
N LEU A 62 18.34 6.96 8.70
CA LEU A 62 19.63 6.55 9.25
C LEU A 62 20.47 5.91 8.14
N ASP A 63 21.71 6.38 7.99
CA ASP A 63 22.68 5.82 7.05
C ASP A 63 23.56 4.78 7.72
N LEU A 64 23.87 3.71 7.00
CA LEU A 64 24.88 2.76 7.46
C LEU A 64 26.28 3.25 7.07
N LYS A 65 27.06 3.73 8.05
CA LYS A 65 28.44 4.17 7.87
C LYS A 65 29.42 3.20 8.55
N GLY A 66 30.07 2.39 7.73
CA GLY A 66 30.85 1.26 8.21
C GLY A 66 29.96 0.21 8.90
N ASN A 67 30.05 0.08 10.21
CA ASN A 67 29.23 -0.84 11.03
C ASN A 67 28.30 -0.09 12.01
N LYS A 68 28.02 1.18 11.77
CA LYS A 68 27.16 2.01 12.62
C LYS A 68 26.05 2.64 11.81
N LEU A 69 24.88 2.76 12.43
CA LEU A 69 23.79 3.59 11.94
C LEU A 69 24.00 5.01 12.49
N GLU A 70 24.01 5.99 11.58
CA GLU A 70 24.10 7.40 11.90
C GLU A 70 22.84 8.11 11.41
N THR A 71 22.29 9.00 12.23
CA THR A 71 21.12 9.79 11.84
C THR A 71 21.49 10.70 10.67
N ARG A 72 20.75 10.58 9.56
CA ARG A 72 20.80 11.49 8.42
C ARG A 72 19.93 12.71 8.70
N TRP A 73 18.66 12.48 8.96
CA TRP A 73 17.70 13.51 9.37
C TRP A 73 16.60 12.90 10.25
N LYS A 74 15.83 13.79 10.89
CA LYS A 74 14.67 13.47 11.70
C LYS A 74 13.56 14.46 11.37
N PHE A 75 12.39 13.95 11.04
CA PHE A 75 11.14 14.70 10.94
C PHE A 75 10.31 14.47 12.20
N ASP A 76 9.86 15.54 12.85
CA ASP A 76 9.07 15.48 14.09
C ASP A 76 7.92 16.48 13.98
N THR A 77 6.68 15.99 13.93
CA THR A 77 5.49 16.85 13.74
C THR A 77 5.32 17.91 14.83
N ALA A 78 5.91 17.72 16.02
CA ALA A 78 5.90 18.73 17.06
C ALA A 78 6.77 19.98 16.72
N GLU A 79 7.67 19.86 15.74
CA GLU A 79 8.53 20.96 15.26
C GLU A 79 7.93 21.65 14.02
N HIS A 80 6.76 21.18 13.54
CA HIS A 80 6.06 21.66 12.36
C HIS A 80 4.70 22.29 12.71
N SER A 81 3.99 22.79 11.71
CA SER A 81 2.66 23.36 11.93
C SER A 81 1.64 22.27 12.31
N SER A 82 0.60 22.65 13.03
CA SER A 82 -0.46 21.70 13.47
C SER A 82 -1.17 20.95 12.34
N LYS A 83 -1.02 21.39 11.07
CA LYS A 83 -1.58 20.68 9.91
C LYS A 83 -0.98 19.27 9.73
N TRP A 84 0.22 19.00 10.29
CA TRP A 84 0.91 17.73 10.21
C TRP A 84 0.45 16.70 11.24
N LEU A 85 -0.28 17.13 12.28
CA LEU A 85 -0.80 16.23 13.30
C LEU A 85 -1.83 15.27 12.72
N SER A 86 -1.77 14.01 13.13
CA SER A 86 -2.71 12.95 12.72
C SER A 86 -2.71 12.59 11.22
N MET A 87 -1.73 13.01 10.44
CA MET A 87 -1.67 12.75 9.00
C MET A 87 -1.09 11.39 8.62
N CYS A 88 -0.49 10.68 9.57
CA CYS A 88 0.11 9.36 9.34
C CYS A 88 -0.91 8.25 9.14
N SER A 89 -0.49 7.15 8.54
CA SER A 89 -1.25 5.93 8.31
C SER A 89 -0.71 4.75 9.12
N HIS A 90 -1.33 3.56 9.01
CA HIS A 90 -0.84 2.32 9.63
C HIS A 90 0.38 1.72 8.94
N SER A 91 0.90 2.35 7.92
CA SER A 91 2.18 2.06 7.25
C SER A 91 2.61 3.28 6.46
N PHE A 92 3.88 3.38 6.14
CA PHE A 92 4.35 4.33 5.13
C PHE A 92 4.66 3.61 3.80
N ARG A 93 4.84 4.38 2.74
CA ARG A 93 5.36 3.92 1.44
C ARG A 93 6.56 4.77 1.07
N VAL A 94 7.37 4.23 0.20
CA VAL A 94 8.57 4.87 -0.31
C VAL A 94 8.52 4.81 -1.83
N ALA A 95 8.75 5.93 -2.49
CA ALA A 95 8.78 6.05 -3.93
C ALA A 95 9.35 7.41 -4.33
N ASP A 96 9.84 7.55 -5.56
CA ASP A 96 10.14 8.82 -6.20
C ASP A 96 8.81 9.54 -6.53
N LEU A 97 8.33 10.36 -5.58
CA LEU A 97 7.00 10.98 -5.67
C LEU A 97 6.99 12.21 -6.58
N ASP A 98 8.10 12.93 -6.68
CA ASP A 98 8.17 14.20 -7.39
C ASP A 98 8.99 14.15 -8.71
N ASP A 99 9.44 12.95 -9.09
CA ASP A 99 10.23 12.66 -10.30
C ASP A 99 11.65 13.28 -10.25
N ASP A 100 12.28 13.41 -9.08
CA ASP A 100 13.66 13.94 -8.93
C ASP A 100 14.73 12.83 -8.96
N GLY A 101 14.30 11.57 -8.96
CA GLY A 101 15.17 10.39 -9.02
C GLY A 101 15.63 9.91 -7.65
N LYS A 102 14.99 10.33 -6.57
CA LYS A 102 15.21 9.86 -5.21
C LYS A 102 13.88 9.43 -4.58
N ASP A 103 13.96 8.71 -3.47
CA ASP A 103 12.76 8.28 -2.75
C ASP A 103 12.32 9.31 -1.70
N GLU A 104 11.03 9.58 -1.67
CA GLU A 104 10.32 10.28 -0.61
C GLU A 104 9.60 9.31 0.32
N ILE A 105 9.22 9.79 1.49
CA ILE A 105 8.48 9.04 2.49
C ILE A 105 7.01 9.49 2.49
N LEU A 106 6.15 8.69 1.88
CA LEU A 106 4.71 8.89 1.91
C LEU A 106 4.12 8.26 3.18
N TYR A 107 3.64 9.09 4.12
CA TYR A 107 3.08 8.61 5.38
C TYR A 107 1.64 9.08 5.58
N GLY A 108 0.71 8.38 4.92
CA GLY A 108 -0.73 8.70 4.95
C GLY A 108 -1.09 9.92 4.11
N SER A 109 -1.52 10.99 4.78
CA SER A 109 -1.94 12.27 4.18
C SER A 109 -0.79 13.24 3.97
N ALA A 110 0.46 12.81 4.15
CA ALA A 110 1.63 13.67 4.11
C ALA A 110 2.81 12.97 3.44
N ALA A 111 3.67 13.73 2.80
CA ALA A 111 4.93 13.28 2.23
C ALA A 111 6.10 14.13 2.75
N ILE A 112 7.20 13.44 3.05
CA ILE A 112 8.48 14.02 3.49
C ILE A 112 9.47 13.81 2.35
N ASP A 113 10.19 14.85 1.99
CA ASP A 113 11.19 14.89 0.94
C ASP A 113 12.46 14.07 1.32
N ASP A 114 13.28 13.71 0.35
CA ASP A 114 14.50 12.93 0.50
C ASP A 114 15.48 13.54 1.51
N ASP A 115 15.48 14.87 1.64
CA ASP A 115 16.34 15.62 2.57
C ASP A 115 15.73 15.79 3.98
N GLY A 116 14.50 15.28 4.20
CA GLY A 116 13.77 15.37 5.46
C GLY A 116 12.93 16.63 5.59
N SER A 117 12.81 17.46 4.56
CA SER A 117 11.92 18.62 4.55
C SER A 117 10.45 18.24 4.27
N GLU A 118 9.55 19.22 4.44
CA GLU A 118 8.13 19.05 4.09
C GLU A 118 7.96 19.03 2.57
N LEU A 119 7.50 17.90 1.96
CA LEU A 119 7.09 17.92 0.56
C LEU A 119 5.67 18.47 0.43
N TRP A 120 4.68 17.76 0.96
CA TRP A 120 3.29 18.23 1.00
C TRP A 120 2.47 17.56 2.12
N CYS A 121 1.30 18.17 2.43
CA CYS A 121 0.34 17.65 3.38
C CYS A 121 -1.09 17.97 2.92
N THR A 122 -1.92 16.96 2.68
CA THR A 122 -3.27 17.12 2.13
C THR A 122 -4.31 17.53 3.15
N GLY A 123 -4.07 17.28 4.44
CA GLY A 123 -5.04 17.56 5.49
C GLY A 123 -6.21 16.57 5.57
N ASN A 124 -6.13 15.40 4.91
CA ASN A 124 -7.19 14.39 4.97
C ASN A 124 -7.29 13.65 6.31
N GLY A 125 -6.31 13.84 7.20
CA GLY A 125 -6.26 13.13 8.48
C GLY A 125 -5.68 11.73 8.35
N HIS A 126 -5.91 10.92 9.38
CA HIS A 126 -5.47 9.53 9.44
C HIS A 126 -6.19 8.66 8.41
N GLY A 127 -5.49 7.69 7.86
CA GLY A 127 -6.02 6.71 6.92
C GLY A 127 -5.43 5.32 7.13
N ASP A 128 -6.19 4.28 6.73
CA ASP A 128 -5.82 2.88 6.98
C ASP A 128 -5.13 2.21 5.80
N CYS A 129 -5.38 2.68 4.59
CA CYS A 129 -4.88 2.06 3.38
C CYS A 129 -4.13 3.07 2.52
N LEU A 130 -3.02 2.61 1.93
CA LEU A 130 -2.11 3.46 1.18
C LEU A 130 -1.42 2.64 0.09
N CYS A 131 -1.65 3.01 -1.16
CA CYS A 131 -1.00 2.43 -2.33
C CYS A 131 -0.36 3.53 -3.16
N VAL A 132 0.83 3.31 -3.71
CA VAL A 132 1.51 4.22 -4.63
C VAL A 132 1.95 3.45 -5.87
N GLY A 133 1.83 4.07 -7.04
CA GLY A 133 2.22 3.46 -8.31
C GLY A 133 1.71 4.22 -9.52
N LYS A 134 1.99 3.69 -10.70
CA LYS A 134 1.53 4.22 -11.99
C LYS A 134 0.15 3.63 -12.33
N PHE A 135 -0.93 4.29 -11.92
CA PHE A 135 -2.30 3.79 -12.07
C PHE A 135 -3.05 4.40 -13.26
N ILE A 136 -2.56 5.51 -13.78
CA ILE A 136 -3.16 6.22 -14.92
C ILE A 136 -2.17 6.22 -16.07
N LYS A 137 -2.49 5.50 -17.14
CA LYS A 137 -1.58 5.21 -18.26
C LYS A 137 -0.93 6.45 -18.87
N ASP A 138 -1.75 7.45 -19.18
CA ASP A 138 -1.31 8.64 -19.95
C ASP A 138 -0.99 9.86 -19.06
N ARG A 139 -0.99 9.68 -17.73
CA ARG A 139 -0.60 10.74 -16.77
C ARG A 139 0.86 10.58 -16.40
N SER A 140 1.66 11.66 -16.42
CA SER A 140 3.04 11.64 -15.88
C SER A 140 3.05 11.48 -14.37
N GLY A 141 4.16 10.99 -13.82
CA GLY A 141 4.36 10.76 -12.39
C GLY A 141 3.52 9.63 -11.81
N LEU A 142 3.67 9.41 -10.52
CA LEU A 142 2.95 8.40 -9.77
C LEU A 142 1.61 8.93 -9.24
N GLN A 143 0.73 8.00 -8.87
CA GLN A 143 -0.52 8.31 -8.18
C GLN A 143 -0.60 7.54 -6.86
N ILE A 144 -1.36 8.08 -5.93
CA ILE A 144 -1.64 7.48 -4.64
C ILE A 144 -3.12 7.14 -4.58
N VAL A 145 -3.44 5.90 -4.17
CA VAL A 145 -4.81 5.52 -3.78
C VAL A 145 -4.82 5.29 -2.29
N ALA A 146 -5.66 6.05 -1.59
CA ALA A 146 -5.73 6.01 -0.14
C ALA A 146 -7.17 6.09 0.37
N SER A 147 -7.41 5.51 1.55
CA SER A 147 -8.67 5.63 2.29
C SER A 147 -8.46 6.29 3.64
N PHE A 148 -9.45 7.08 4.08
CA PHE A 148 -9.35 7.94 5.24
C PHE A 148 -10.51 7.71 6.22
N GLU A 149 -10.25 7.90 7.52
CA GLU A 149 -11.26 7.75 8.57
C GLU A 149 -12.25 8.93 8.59
N GLU A 150 -11.75 10.15 8.51
CA GLU A 150 -12.55 11.37 8.60
C GLU A 150 -12.11 12.42 7.56
N PRO A 151 -12.24 12.14 6.26
CA PRO A 151 -11.72 13.01 5.21
C PRO A 151 -12.48 14.36 5.20
N GLY A 152 -11.74 15.46 5.26
CA GLY A 152 -12.29 16.81 5.28
C GLY A 152 -12.79 17.30 6.63
N ASN A 153 -12.84 16.47 7.66
CA ASN A 153 -13.21 16.88 9.02
C ASN A 153 -12.02 17.30 9.89
N TYR A 154 -10.83 16.84 9.55
CA TYR A 154 -9.63 17.18 10.29
C TYR A 154 -9.21 18.61 9.98
N ASN A 155 -9.45 19.53 10.90
CA ASN A 155 -9.22 20.97 10.74
C ASN A 155 -9.88 21.59 9.49
N GLY A 156 -10.85 20.93 8.86
CA GLY A 156 -11.56 21.42 7.68
C GLY A 156 -10.73 21.52 6.41
N GLN A 157 -9.65 20.75 6.28
CA GLN A 157 -8.67 20.91 5.19
C GLN A 157 -8.60 19.74 4.20
N GLY A 158 -9.25 18.61 4.45
CA GLY A 158 -9.18 17.46 3.55
C GLY A 158 -9.92 17.64 2.23
N HIS A 159 -9.69 16.74 1.28
CA HIS A 159 -10.37 16.73 -0.02
C HIS A 159 -11.83 16.32 0.03
N GLY A 160 -12.31 15.79 1.15
CA GLY A 160 -13.71 15.47 1.37
C GLY A 160 -14.21 14.14 0.78
N TYR A 161 -13.33 13.22 0.38
CA TYR A 161 -13.68 11.90 -0.11
C TYR A 161 -13.13 10.80 0.78
N GLY A 162 -13.91 9.77 1.06
CA GLY A 162 -13.50 8.64 1.89
C GLY A 162 -12.42 7.78 1.25
N CYS A 163 -12.43 7.64 -0.08
CA CYS A 163 -11.36 7.00 -0.85
C CYS A 163 -10.96 7.91 -2.00
N GLN A 164 -9.66 8.10 -2.21
CA GLN A 164 -9.11 9.12 -3.11
C GLN A 164 -8.03 8.55 -4.01
N VAL A 165 -7.93 9.13 -5.22
CA VAL A 165 -6.77 9.05 -6.10
C VAL A 165 -6.13 10.43 -6.13
N ILE A 166 -4.84 10.50 -5.78
CA ILE A 166 -4.09 11.73 -5.52
C ILE A 166 -2.86 11.74 -6.43
N ASP A 167 -2.48 12.90 -6.95
CA ASP A 167 -1.18 13.08 -7.62
C ASP A 167 -0.07 13.00 -6.59
N ALA A 168 0.94 12.16 -6.83
CA ALA A 168 2.00 11.92 -5.86
C ALA A 168 2.92 13.13 -5.66
N ARG A 169 3.07 13.98 -6.68
CA ARG A 169 4.02 15.11 -6.67
C ARG A 169 3.63 16.25 -5.75
N ASP A 170 2.32 16.50 -5.61
CA ASP A 170 1.83 17.69 -4.89
C ASP A 170 0.67 17.41 -3.92
N GLY A 171 0.23 16.14 -3.82
CA GLY A 171 -0.92 15.79 -3.01
C GLY A 171 -2.27 16.23 -3.59
N GLY A 172 -2.31 16.69 -4.84
CA GLY A 172 -3.51 17.19 -5.51
C GLY A 172 -4.53 16.08 -5.79
N LEU A 173 -5.82 16.34 -5.52
CA LEU A 173 -6.89 15.40 -5.79
C LEU A 173 -7.07 15.20 -7.31
N ILE A 174 -7.06 13.94 -7.76
CA ILE A 174 -7.43 13.57 -9.14
C ILE A 174 -8.90 13.18 -9.19
N THR A 175 -9.30 12.25 -8.33
CA THR A 175 -10.69 11.79 -8.20
C THR A 175 -10.91 11.13 -6.84
N GLY A 176 -12.16 10.83 -6.50
CA GLY A 176 -12.49 10.12 -5.28
C GLY A 176 -13.95 9.68 -5.27
N HIS A 177 -14.29 8.80 -4.33
CA HIS A 177 -15.66 8.42 -4.02
C HIS A 177 -15.90 8.46 -2.51
N GLY A 178 -17.17 8.35 -2.07
CA GLY A 178 -17.53 8.58 -0.67
C GLY A 178 -17.47 10.07 -0.30
N ALA A 179 -17.99 10.95 -1.18
CA ALA A 179 -18.02 12.39 -0.94
C ALA A 179 -18.77 12.73 0.36
N GLY A 180 -18.14 13.55 1.23
CA GLY A 180 -18.71 13.95 2.51
C GLY A 180 -18.81 12.81 3.53
N SER A 181 -18.13 11.68 3.31
CA SER A 181 -18.11 10.56 4.24
C SER A 181 -17.54 11.00 5.59
N THR A 182 -18.26 10.65 6.66
CA THR A 182 -17.79 10.71 8.04
C THR A 182 -17.56 9.32 8.60
N THR A 183 -17.65 8.30 7.74
CA THR A 183 -17.45 6.91 8.08
C THR A 183 -15.98 6.56 7.89
N ASP A 184 -15.43 5.86 8.87
CA ASP A 184 -14.12 5.24 8.76
C ASP A 184 -14.06 4.29 7.53
N VAL A 185 -13.23 4.64 6.55
CA VAL A 185 -12.99 3.86 5.34
C VAL A 185 -11.73 3.04 5.55
N GLY A 186 -11.84 1.99 6.36
CA GLY A 186 -10.71 1.17 6.80
C GLY A 186 -10.05 0.32 5.73
N ARG A 187 -10.57 0.28 4.50
CA ARG A 187 -10.00 -0.53 3.41
C ARG A 187 -10.22 0.10 2.05
N CYS A 188 -9.18 0.10 1.25
CA CYS A 188 -9.26 0.29 -0.20
C CYS A 188 -8.20 -0.59 -0.89
N ILE A 189 -8.32 -0.71 -2.19
CA ILE A 189 -7.33 -1.37 -3.03
C ILE A 189 -7.36 -0.72 -4.43
N VAL A 190 -6.24 -0.80 -5.12
CA VAL A 190 -6.09 -0.43 -6.52
C VAL A 190 -5.47 -1.61 -7.27
N ALA A 191 -6.04 -1.98 -8.41
CA ALA A 191 -5.51 -3.04 -9.26
C ALA A 191 -6.04 -2.91 -10.69
N ASP A 192 -5.24 -3.31 -11.66
CA ASP A 192 -5.68 -3.52 -13.04
C ASP A 192 -6.39 -4.87 -13.11
N ILE A 193 -7.73 -4.86 -13.01
CA ILE A 193 -8.56 -6.07 -12.97
C ILE A 193 -9.48 -6.22 -14.19
N ASP A 194 -9.69 -5.15 -14.95
CA ASP A 194 -10.56 -5.14 -16.12
C ASP A 194 -9.78 -4.89 -17.41
N PRO A 195 -9.57 -5.92 -18.26
CA PRO A 195 -8.81 -5.78 -19.50
C PRO A 195 -9.44 -4.80 -20.51
N ASP A 196 -10.72 -4.46 -20.33
CA ASP A 196 -11.42 -3.49 -21.18
C ASP A 196 -11.25 -2.04 -20.68
N SER A 197 -10.67 -1.83 -19.50
CA SER A 197 -10.35 -0.52 -18.94
C SER A 197 -8.91 -0.13 -19.28
N PRO A 198 -8.64 1.10 -19.73
CA PRO A 198 -7.28 1.53 -20.06
C PRO A 198 -6.42 1.92 -18.84
N ASN A 199 -7.04 2.07 -17.68
CA ASN A 199 -6.40 2.48 -16.44
C ASN A 199 -6.78 1.52 -15.31
N PHE A 200 -6.02 1.54 -14.23
CA PHE A 200 -6.31 0.73 -13.05
C PHE A 200 -7.64 1.12 -12.42
N GLU A 201 -8.28 0.14 -11.80
CA GLU A 201 -9.48 0.29 -11.00
C GLU A 201 -9.14 0.41 -9.52
N TYR A 202 -10.01 1.14 -8.78
CA TYR A 202 -9.95 1.20 -7.33
C TYR A 202 -11.34 1.10 -6.71
N TRP A 203 -11.41 0.57 -5.50
CA TRP A 203 -12.63 0.47 -4.71
C TRP A 203 -12.31 0.43 -3.22
N SER A 204 -13.33 0.63 -2.38
CA SER A 204 -13.17 0.68 -0.93
C SER A 204 -14.28 -0.04 -0.16
N SER A 205 -14.12 -0.09 1.16
CA SER A 205 -15.12 -0.63 2.09
C SER A 205 -16.46 0.11 2.10
N LEU A 206 -16.58 1.27 1.49
CA LEU A 206 -17.85 1.97 1.26
C LEU A 206 -18.78 1.22 0.31
N GLN A 207 -18.22 0.38 -0.56
CA GLN A 207 -18.99 -0.44 -1.50
C GLN A 207 -19.90 0.38 -2.44
N GLU A 208 -19.42 1.52 -2.92
CA GLU A 208 -20.14 2.38 -3.86
C GLU A 208 -19.90 2.00 -5.33
N GLY A 209 -18.96 1.09 -5.59
CA GLY A 209 -18.61 0.60 -6.93
C GLY A 209 -17.11 0.40 -7.11
N VAL A 210 -16.75 -0.05 -8.30
CA VAL A 210 -15.38 -0.12 -8.83
C VAL A 210 -15.20 1.06 -9.77
N PHE A 211 -14.21 1.90 -9.50
CA PHE A 211 -14.00 3.17 -10.19
C PHE A 211 -12.68 3.17 -10.96
N SER A 212 -12.60 3.92 -12.04
CA SER A 212 -11.33 4.16 -12.73
C SER A 212 -10.49 5.20 -12.02
N CYS A 213 -9.20 4.93 -11.87
CA CYS A 213 -8.23 5.89 -11.30
C CYS A 213 -8.11 7.19 -12.11
N SER A 214 -8.48 7.19 -13.39
CA SER A 214 -8.45 8.39 -14.24
C SER A 214 -9.53 9.43 -13.93
N GLY A 215 -10.51 9.09 -13.08
CA GLY A 215 -11.66 9.94 -12.83
C GLY A 215 -12.75 9.86 -13.89
N SER A 216 -12.67 8.91 -14.83
CA SER A 216 -13.73 8.68 -15.83
C SER A 216 -15.03 8.12 -15.22
N GLY A 217 -15.03 7.79 -13.93
CA GLY A 217 -16.20 7.41 -13.16
C GLY A 217 -16.29 5.94 -12.83
N LEU A 218 -17.52 5.47 -12.60
CA LEU A 218 -17.84 4.10 -12.26
C LEU A 218 -17.57 3.16 -13.43
N VAL A 219 -16.71 2.17 -13.22
CA VAL A 219 -16.43 1.08 -14.17
C VAL A 219 -17.49 -0.02 -14.00
N SER A 220 -17.80 -0.38 -12.74
CA SER A 220 -18.76 -1.43 -12.45
C SER A 220 -19.39 -1.28 -11.07
N SER A 221 -20.65 -1.67 -10.94
CA SER A 221 -21.31 -1.88 -9.64
C SER A 221 -21.05 -3.27 -9.05
N THR A 222 -20.32 -4.13 -9.77
CA THR A 222 -19.93 -5.47 -9.32
C THR A 222 -18.50 -5.45 -8.83
N TYR A 223 -18.25 -6.08 -7.68
CA TYR A 223 -16.94 -6.15 -7.04
C TYR A 223 -16.25 -7.49 -7.27
N PRO A 224 -14.92 -7.56 -7.17
CA PRO A 224 -14.26 -8.83 -6.92
C PRO A 224 -14.75 -9.41 -5.58
N THR A 225 -15.30 -10.61 -5.62
CA THR A 225 -15.88 -11.26 -4.44
C THR A 225 -15.20 -12.60 -4.18
N GLY A 226 -14.92 -12.86 -2.89
CA GLY A 226 -14.35 -14.13 -2.44
C GLY A 226 -15.41 -15.24 -2.30
N ILE A 227 -14.95 -16.38 -1.84
CA ILE A 227 -15.81 -17.51 -1.45
C ILE A 227 -16.70 -17.05 -0.30
N GLY A 228 -18.00 -17.07 -0.51
CA GLY A 228 -18.98 -16.58 0.47
C GLY A 228 -19.50 -15.17 0.21
N GLY A 229 -19.10 -14.53 -0.89
CA GLY A 229 -19.69 -13.29 -1.41
C GLY A 229 -19.16 -11.98 -0.78
N GLY A 230 -18.13 -12.05 0.07
CA GLY A 230 -17.49 -10.84 0.62
C GLY A 230 -16.62 -10.14 -0.42
N VAL A 231 -16.66 -8.80 -0.42
CA VAL A 231 -15.80 -7.97 -1.28
C VAL A 231 -14.33 -8.09 -0.84
N LEU A 232 -13.43 -8.18 -1.80
CA LEU A 232 -12.00 -8.39 -1.57
C LEU A 232 -11.23 -7.08 -1.60
N TYR A 233 -10.35 -6.88 -0.61
CA TYR A 233 -9.54 -5.66 -0.45
C TYR A 233 -8.08 -5.95 -0.09
N ASN A 234 -7.65 -7.23 0.00
CA ASN A 234 -6.34 -7.53 0.59
C ASN A 234 -5.19 -7.32 -0.39
N VAL A 235 -5.10 -8.19 -1.39
CA VAL A 235 -3.94 -8.29 -2.27
C VAL A 235 -4.39 -8.54 -3.70
N ALA A 236 -3.70 -7.94 -4.67
CA ALA A 236 -3.86 -8.20 -6.09
C ALA A 236 -2.53 -8.69 -6.66
N ILE A 237 -2.55 -9.84 -7.34
CA ILE A 237 -1.36 -10.52 -7.89
C ILE A 237 -1.56 -10.91 -9.35
N TYR A 238 -0.46 -11.06 -10.10
CA TYR A 238 -0.47 -11.71 -11.40
C TYR A 238 -0.44 -13.23 -11.22
N TRP A 239 -1.53 -13.92 -11.52
CA TRP A 239 -1.64 -15.36 -11.33
C TRP A 239 -2.05 -16.13 -12.59
N SER A 240 -3.08 -15.68 -13.31
CA SER A 240 -3.67 -16.43 -14.43
C SER A 240 -2.82 -16.45 -15.70
N GLY A 241 -1.74 -15.69 -15.75
CA GLY A 241 -0.93 -15.49 -16.95
C GLY A 241 -1.49 -14.43 -17.90
N GLN A 242 -2.51 -13.70 -17.50
CA GLN A 242 -3.01 -12.50 -18.18
C GLN A 242 -2.25 -11.26 -17.70
N PRO A 243 -2.29 -10.13 -18.42
CA PRO A 243 -1.67 -8.88 -18.00
C PRO A 243 -2.50 -8.12 -16.94
N THR A 244 -3.66 -8.63 -16.56
CA THR A 244 -4.48 -8.14 -15.44
C THR A 244 -4.20 -8.92 -14.16
N ARG A 245 -4.57 -8.34 -13.02
CA ARG A 245 -4.36 -8.94 -11.70
C ARG A 245 -5.59 -9.67 -11.19
N GLU A 246 -5.34 -10.72 -10.43
CA GLU A 246 -6.34 -11.45 -9.66
C GLU A 246 -6.25 -11.10 -8.18
N MET A 247 -7.36 -11.29 -7.47
CA MET A 247 -7.44 -11.03 -6.05
C MET A 247 -7.00 -12.24 -5.24
N LEU A 248 -6.04 -12.04 -4.36
CA LEU A 248 -5.64 -12.99 -3.33
C LEU A 248 -6.22 -12.57 -1.98
N ASP A 249 -7.06 -13.40 -1.41
CA ASP A 249 -7.57 -13.24 -0.05
C ASP A 249 -7.66 -14.58 0.64
N ARG A 250 -7.21 -14.63 1.88
CA ARG A 250 -7.02 -15.90 2.59
C ARG A 250 -6.14 -16.84 1.76
N ALA A 251 -6.53 -18.10 1.66
CA ALA A 251 -5.83 -19.09 0.84
C ALA A 251 -6.44 -19.22 -0.56
N CYS A 252 -7.05 -18.17 -1.13
CA CYS A 252 -7.81 -18.25 -2.36
C CYS A 252 -7.41 -17.16 -3.35
N VAL A 253 -7.20 -17.54 -4.62
CA VAL A 253 -7.05 -16.61 -5.74
C VAL A 253 -8.31 -16.64 -6.58
N VAL A 254 -8.87 -15.45 -6.86
CA VAL A 254 -10.07 -15.29 -7.68
C VAL A 254 -9.87 -14.23 -8.76
N SER A 255 -10.43 -14.46 -9.94
CA SER A 255 -10.49 -13.47 -11.01
C SER A 255 -11.68 -12.54 -10.83
N TYR A 256 -11.60 -11.33 -11.37
CA TYR A 256 -12.74 -10.39 -11.38
C TYR A 256 -13.83 -10.83 -12.33
N LYS A 257 -13.47 -11.19 -13.57
CA LYS A 257 -14.40 -11.74 -14.55
C LYS A 257 -14.44 -13.26 -14.46
N GLU A 258 -15.58 -13.86 -14.86
CA GLU A 258 -15.71 -15.32 -14.95
C GLU A 258 -14.64 -15.90 -15.86
N ASN A 259 -13.93 -16.90 -15.37
CA ASN A 259 -13.02 -17.70 -16.18
C ASN A 259 -13.74 -19.02 -16.57
N PRO A 260 -14.06 -19.23 -17.86
CA PRO A 260 -14.82 -20.39 -18.31
C PRO A 260 -14.08 -21.72 -18.10
N ASP A 261 -12.76 -21.69 -17.95
CA ASP A 261 -11.92 -22.89 -17.78
C ASP A 261 -11.84 -23.36 -16.34
N VAL A 262 -12.40 -22.58 -15.40
CA VAL A 262 -12.35 -22.86 -13.97
C VAL A 262 -13.73 -23.27 -13.46
N ASN A 263 -13.73 -24.33 -12.68
CA ASN A 263 -14.81 -24.92 -11.87
C ASN A 263 -16.23 -24.38 -12.06
N LYS A 264 -17.14 -25.22 -12.54
CA LYS A 264 -18.56 -24.92 -12.85
C LYS A 264 -19.39 -24.36 -11.68
N THR A 265 -18.93 -24.47 -10.44
CA THR A 265 -19.64 -24.02 -9.24
C THR A 265 -19.12 -22.69 -8.67
N ASN A 266 -17.90 -22.31 -8.98
CA ASN A 266 -17.33 -21.01 -8.60
C ASN A 266 -16.42 -20.51 -9.73
N LYS A 267 -17.04 -19.87 -10.71
CA LYS A 267 -16.43 -19.52 -11.99
C LYS A 267 -15.29 -18.49 -11.90
N THR A 268 -15.13 -17.82 -10.78
CA THR A 268 -14.06 -16.85 -10.57
C THR A 268 -12.88 -17.40 -9.77
N ARG A 269 -13.05 -18.52 -9.04
CA ARG A 269 -11.97 -19.09 -8.25
C ARG A 269 -10.97 -19.85 -9.11
N LEU A 270 -9.73 -19.37 -9.13
CA LEU A 270 -8.61 -20.00 -9.84
C LEU A 270 -7.96 -21.11 -9.01
N VAL A 271 -7.72 -20.88 -7.72
CA VAL A 271 -7.11 -21.85 -6.82
C VAL A 271 -7.57 -21.62 -5.38
N TYR A 272 -7.56 -22.70 -4.58
CA TYR A 272 -7.68 -22.68 -3.14
C TYR A 272 -6.51 -23.45 -2.52
N PHE A 273 -5.56 -22.76 -1.89
CA PHE A 273 -4.33 -23.31 -1.36
C PHE A 273 -4.58 -24.28 -0.17
N GLY A 274 -5.70 -24.11 0.55
CA GLY A 274 -6.09 -25.03 1.60
C GLY A 274 -6.27 -26.47 1.13
N THR A 275 -6.59 -26.71 -0.16
CA THR A 275 -6.62 -28.05 -0.77
C THR A 275 -5.24 -28.74 -0.69
N TYR A 276 -4.18 -27.97 -0.65
CA TYR A 276 -2.79 -28.45 -0.58
C TYR A 276 -2.21 -28.37 0.84
N GLY A 277 -3.03 -28.05 1.84
CA GLY A 277 -2.65 -28.07 3.25
C GLY A 277 -2.12 -26.74 3.79
N SER A 278 -2.31 -25.62 3.10
CA SER A 278 -1.99 -24.30 3.66
C SER A 278 -2.98 -23.90 4.77
N ASN A 279 -2.56 -22.98 5.65
CA ASN A 279 -3.46 -22.19 6.48
C ASN A 279 -4.19 -21.14 5.65
N ASP A 280 -5.10 -20.37 6.28
CA ASP A 280 -5.84 -19.31 5.62
C ASP A 280 -5.07 -17.97 5.54
N GLY A 281 -3.84 -17.91 5.98
CA GLY A 281 -3.01 -16.69 6.07
C GLY A 281 -2.73 -16.27 7.51
N ASN A 282 -1.92 -15.22 7.64
CA ASN A 282 -1.59 -14.61 8.91
C ASN A 282 -2.63 -13.57 9.29
N HIS A 283 -2.78 -13.32 10.60
CA HIS A 283 -3.65 -12.29 11.11
C HIS A 283 -5.15 -12.52 10.80
N SER A 284 -5.91 -12.97 11.77
CA SER A 284 -7.29 -13.46 11.66
C SER A 284 -8.32 -12.45 11.08
N THR A 285 -7.99 -11.17 10.96
CA THR A 285 -8.86 -10.15 10.38
C THR A 285 -8.47 -9.74 8.96
N LYS A 286 -7.21 -9.90 8.58
CA LYS A 286 -6.66 -9.51 7.27
C LYS A 286 -6.36 -10.74 6.38
N TYR A 287 -5.96 -11.86 6.98
CA TYR A 287 -5.63 -13.10 6.28
C TYR A 287 -4.56 -12.94 5.19
N ASN A 288 -3.52 -12.15 5.49
CA ASN A 288 -2.43 -11.92 4.55
C ASN A 288 -1.58 -13.18 4.38
N PRO A 289 -0.98 -13.43 3.21
CA PRO A 289 0.05 -14.43 3.05
C PRO A 289 1.28 -14.09 3.91
N CYS A 290 2.19 -15.04 4.10
CA CYS A 290 3.49 -14.74 4.73
C CYS A 290 4.29 -13.75 3.88
N TYR A 291 4.23 -13.94 2.55
CA TYR A 291 4.82 -13.06 1.55
C TYR A 291 4.26 -13.42 0.16
N TYR A 292 4.29 -12.48 -0.78
CA TYR A 292 3.97 -12.73 -2.18
C TYR A 292 4.87 -11.85 -3.06
N GLY A 293 5.16 -12.31 -4.28
CA GLY A 293 5.96 -11.54 -5.24
C GLY A 293 6.46 -12.42 -6.37
N ASP A 294 7.02 -11.78 -7.38
CA ASP A 294 7.62 -12.42 -8.55
C ASP A 294 9.01 -12.98 -8.20
N PHE A 295 9.09 -14.15 -7.55
CA PHE A 295 10.36 -14.76 -7.14
C PHE A 295 11.03 -15.54 -8.28
N LEU A 296 10.24 -16.03 -9.23
CA LEU A 296 10.75 -16.81 -10.35
C LEU A 296 11.12 -15.96 -11.54
N GLY A 297 10.80 -14.67 -11.54
CA GLY A 297 11.19 -13.70 -12.55
C GLY A 297 10.43 -13.82 -13.86
N ASP A 298 9.19 -14.32 -13.82
CA ASP A 298 8.36 -14.51 -15.00
C ASP A 298 7.09 -13.64 -15.01
N TYR A 299 7.07 -12.59 -14.18
CA TYR A 299 6.02 -11.63 -13.81
C TYR A 299 4.84 -12.20 -13.03
N ARG A 300 4.59 -13.51 -13.08
CA ARG A 300 3.54 -14.12 -12.26
C ARG A 300 4.04 -14.26 -10.84
N GLU A 301 3.21 -13.87 -9.89
CA GLU A 301 3.64 -13.74 -8.51
C GLU A 301 3.41 -15.05 -7.73
N GLU A 302 4.45 -15.50 -7.02
CA GLU A 302 4.37 -16.61 -6.09
C GLU A 302 3.76 -16.16 -4.77
N VAL A 303 3.18 -17.12 -4.03
CA VAL A 303 2.57 -16.89 -2.73
C VAL A 303 3.19 -17.81 -1.69
N ILE A 304 3.70 -17.24 -0.61
CA ILE A 304 4.23 -17.99 0.53
C ILE A 304 3.18 -18.07 1.63
N MET A 305 2.81 -19.28 2.03
CA MET A 305 1.82 -19.56 3.06
C MET A 305 2.40 -20.54 4.11
N GLY A 306 1.94 -20.43 5.36
CA GLY A 306 2.18 -21.44 6.35
C GLY A 306 1.33 -22.70 6.10
N SER A 307 1.80 -23.88 6.55
CA SER A 307 0.97 -25.07 6.61
C SER A 307 -0.12 -24.94 7.68
N SER A 308 -1.22 -25.69 7.53
CA SER A 308 -2.33 -25.69 8.51
C SER A 308 -1.90 -26.16 9.90
N ASP A 309 -0.85 -26.98 10.01
CA ASP A 309 -0.26 -27.42 11.28
C ASP A 309 0.89 -26.53 11.78
N MET A 310 1.18 -25.44 11.08
CA MET A 310 2.22 -24.43 11.38
C MET A 310 3.64 -24.99 11.45
N LYS A 311 3.94 -26.13 10.79
CA LYS A 311 5.27 -26.76 10.81
C LYS A 311 6.05 -26.61 9.52
N SER A 312 5.40 -26.15 8.47
CA SER A 312 6.00 -26.01 7.13
C SER A 312 5.59 -24.69 6.50
N ILE A 313 6.41 -24.26 5.54
CA ILE A 313 6.12 -23.15 4.66
C ILE A 313 5.94 -23.72 3.26
N TYR A 314 4.87 -23.31 2.58
CA TYR A 314 4.59 -23.62 1.19
C TYR A 314 4.87 -22.41 0.32
N ILE A 315 5.47 -22.64 -0.84
CA ILE A 315 5.58 -21.67 -1.92
C ILE A 315 4.67 -22.16 -3.04
N PHE A 316 3.66 -21.38 -3.37
CA PHE A 316 2.74 -21.66 -4.46
C PHE A 316 3.13 -20.81 -5.67
N SER A 317 3.33 -21.46 -6.80
CA SER A 317 3.42 -20.83 -8.11
C SER A 317 2.31 -21.33 -9.03
N THR A 318 1.96 -20.55 -10.02
CA THR A 318 0.95 -20.92 -10.99
C THR A 318 1.53 -21.78 -12.12
N ASN A 319 0.73 -22.71 -12.62
CA ASN A 319 1.04 -23.47 -13.83
C ASN A 319 0.21 -23.05 -15.05
N HIS A 320 -0.53 -21.94 -14.95
CA HIS A 320 -1.26 -21.39 -16.09
C HIS A 320 -0.28 -20.99 -17.20
N PRO A 321 -0.49 -21.42 -18.45
CA PRO A 321 0.35 -20.98 -19.55
C PRO A 321 0.11 -19.49 -19.85
N THR A 322 1.14 -18.81 -20.35
CA THR A 322 1.04 -17.42 -20.79
C THR A 322 1.80 -17.19 -22.09
N GLU A 323 1.23 -16.37 -22.96
CA GLU A 323 1.89 -15.84 -24.16
C GLU A 323 2.52 -14.47 -23.91
N PHE A 324 2.19 -13.83 -22.78
CA PHE A 324 2.73 -12.52 -22.39
C PHE A 324 4.17 -12.66 -21.89
N ARG A 325 4.93 -11.60 -22.10
CA ARG A 325 6.33 -11.48 -21.62
C ARG A 325 6.47 -10.09 -21.03
N LEU A 326 6.39 -10.01 -19.72
CA LEU A 326 6.71 -8.79 -18.96
C LEU A 326 8.12 -8.92 -18.38
N PRO A 327 8.81 -7.82 -18.11
CA PRO A 327 10.03 -7.84 -17.33
C PRO A 327 9.80 -8.46 -15.95
N HIS A 328 10.86 -8.95 -15.31
CA HIS A 328 10.85 -9.31 -13.91
C HIS A 328 10.35 -8.11 -13.08
N LEU A 329 9.29 -8.28 -12.30
CA LEU A 329 8.64 -7.15 -11.63
C LEU A 329 9.57 -6.42 -10.66
N MET A 330 10.55 -7.12 -10.06
CA MET A 330 11.56 -6.52 -9.18
C MET A 330 12.53 -5.55 -9.89
N THR A 331 12.45 -5.40 -11.22
CA THR A 331 13.18 -4.36 -11.96
C THR A 331 12.46 -3.00 -11.92
N ASP A 332 11.18 -2.98 -11.58
CA ASP A 332 10.43 -1.76 -11.27
C ASP A 332 10.73 -1.35 -9.83
N HIS A 333 11.23 -0.13 -9.63
CA HIS A 333 11.65 0.35 -8.31
C HIS A 333 10.49 0.43 -7.32
N ASN A 334 9.30 0.87 -7.74
CA ASN A 334 8.14 0.94 -6.86
C ASN A 334 7.68 -0.45 -6.43
N TYR A 335 7.74 -1.43 -7.34
CA TYR A 335 7.44 -2.81 -7.01
C TYR A 335 8.45 -3.37 -6.00
N ASP A 336 9.77 -3.19 -6.24
CA ASP A 336 10.84 -3.64 -5.33
C ASP A 336 10.66 -3.04 -3.92
N MET A 337 10.40 -1.73 -3.84
CA MET A 337 10.14 -1.07 -2.55
C MET A 337 8.86 -1.60 -1.88
N SER A 338 7.80 -1.87 -2.64
CA SER A 338 6.58 -2.46 -2.09
C SER A 338 6.82 -3.86 -1.54
N GLN A 339 7.66 -4.66 -2.20
CA GLN A 339 8.06 -5.98 -1.74
C GLN A 339 8.90 -5.91 -0.46
N ALA A 340 9.87 -5.01 -0.39
CA ALA A 340 10.69 -4.80 0.80
C ALA A 340 9.87 -4.42 2.04
N MET A 341 8.70 -3.79 1.83
CA MET A 341 7.84 -3.26 2.89
C MET A 341 6.56 -4.06 3.16
N GLN A 342 6.35 -5.24 2.56
CA GLN A 342 5.14 -6.04 2.79
C GLN A 342 4.86 -6.37 4.25
N ASN A 343 5.89 -6.54 5.06
CA ASN A 343 5.80 -6.93 6.47
C ASN A 343 6.25 -5.80 7.41
N MET A 344 6.05 -4.56 7.01
CA MET A 344 6.50 -3.40 7.77
C MET A 344 5.76 -3.23 9.11
N GLY A 345 4.47 -3.57 9.17
CA GLY A 345 3.65 -3.37 10.37
C GLY A 345 2.39 -4.21 10.43
#